data_541625e35cf99180c6a194a8691ab364
#
_entry.id   541625e35cf99180c6a194a8691ab364
#
_cell.length_a   1.000
_cell.length_b   1.000
_cell.length_c   1.000
_cell.angle_alpha   90.00
_cell.angle_beta   90.00
_cell.angle_gamma   90.00
#
_symmetry.space_group_name_H-M   'P 1'
#
loop_
_entity.id
_entity.type
_entity.pdbx_description
1 polymer ?
#
loop_
_entity_poly.entity_id
_entity_poly.type
_entity_poly.pdbx_seq_one_letter_code
_entity_poly.pdbx_strand_id
1 'polypeptide(L)'
;IALIEEIQKLGFKAGDKTDLQNHYTLYSALDLDQYIDGAEKDAFVEALENAGKVLVDGDALEEDVVVADQKLLDAAEALVKKGDKTSLQKLVDSTADYKKENYLSAGWNTFEVALEAAKKVLADESATQEDVDKAKAVLTTAMTGLRYKADKSVLEEIIGKAKAMDLTGYSAENVALFNAAFAKAEAVMANEELSVYEQPIVDAAVLDLQNAMKALNDEKDNASKP
;
A
#
# COMPACT_ATOMS: atom_id res chain seq x y z
N ILE A 1 24.98 -41.28 61.93
CA ILE A 1 25.91 -40.09 61.90
C ILE A 1 26.85 -40.23 60.69
N ALA A 2 27.58 -41.35 60.51
CA ALA A 2 28.52 -41.53 59.38
C ALA A 2 27.91 -41.33 57.96
N LEU A 3 26.65 -41.70 57.73
CA LEU A 3 25.99 -41.54 56.43
C LEU A 3 25.70 -40.07 56.09
N ILE A 4 25.38 -39.26 57.10
CA ILE A 4 25.15 -37.81 56.95
C ILE A 4 26.48 -37.10 56.65
N GLU A 5 27.57 -37.52 57.29
CA GLU A 5 28.92 -36.99 57.02
C GLU A 5 29.45 -37.38 55.65
N GLU A 6 29.12 -38.57 55.13
CA GLU A 6 29.47 -38.99 53.78
C GLU A 6 28.58 -38.27 52.71
N ILE A 7 27.30 -38.03 53.01
CA ILE A 7 26.44 -37.25 52.14
C ILE A 7 26.87 -35.78 52.07
N GLN A 8 27.36 -35.23 53.18
CA GLN A 8 27.94 -33.86 53.21
C GLN A 8 29.30 -33.77 52.48
N LYS A 9 30.00 -34.88 52.26
CA LYS A 9 31.22 -34.93 51.47
C LYS A 9 30.97 -35.08 49.99
N LEU A 10 29.76 -35.48 49.56
CA LEU A 10 29.29 -35.40 48.20
C LEU A 10 29.05 -33.92 47.89
N GLY A 11 30.12 -33.18 47.68
CA GLY A 11 30.03 -31.81 47.16
C GLY A 11 29.33 -31.88 45.81
N PHE A 12 28.12 -31.35 45.73
CA PHE A 12 27.49 -31.11 44.45
C PHE A 12 28.43 -30.22 43.62
N LYS A 13 28.87 -30.72 42.47
CA LYS A 13 29.68 -29.92 41.56
C LYS A 13 28.75 -28.85 40.95
N ALA A 14 29.11 -27.60 41.15
CA ALA A 14 28.42 -26.51 40.48
C ALA A 14 28.47 -26.72 38.97
N GLY A 15 27.39 -26.37 38.29
CA GLY A 15 27.27 -26.49 36.83
C GLY A 15 28.25 -25.58 36.09
N ASP A 16 28.66 -25.97 34.89
CA ASP A 16 29.47 -25.16 34.01
C ASP A 16 28.60 -24.07 33.37
N LYS A 17 28.83 -22.83 33.72
CA LYS A 17 28.03 -21.65 33.30
C LYS A 17 28.59 -20.94 32.06
N THR A 18 29.59 -21.51 31.40
CA THR A 18 30.30 -20.83 30.31
C THR A 18 29.38 -20.49 29.17
N ASP A 19 28.56 -21.44 28.70
CA ASP A 19 27.63 -21.24 27.56
C ASP A 19 26.49 -20.29 27.96
N LEU A 20 25.88 -20.51 29.13
CA LEU A 20 24.84 -19.61 29.66
C LEU A 20 25.34 -18.17 29.79
N GLN A 21 26.56 -17.95 30.24
CA GLN A 21 27.19 -16.62 30.35
C GLN A 21 27.37 -15.98 28.96
N ASN A 22 27.80 -16.76 27.98
CA ASN A 22 27.99 -16.27 26.63
C ASN A 22 26.63 -15.86 26.01
N HIS A 23 25.60 -16.70 26.11
CA HIS A 23 24.27 -16.40 25.63
C HIS A 23 23.62 -15.23 26.38
N TYR A 24 23.74 -15.17 27.69
CA TYR A 24 23.27 -14.06 28.50
C TYR A 24 23.90 -12.73 28.06
N THR A 25 25.22 -12.72 27.85
CA THR A 25 25.94 -11.53 27.39
C THR A 25 25.48 -11.07 26.01
N LEU A 26 25.27 -12.03 25.08
CA LEU A 26 24.80 -11.75 23.75
C LEU A 26 23.37 -11.17 23.77
N TYR A 27 22.47 -11.82 24.48
CA TYR A 27 21.06 -11.48 24.46
C TYR A 27 20.68 -10.29 25.33
N SER A 28 21.44 -10.02 26.41
CA SER A 28 21.24 -8.79 27.21
C SER A 28 21.60 -7.51 26.46
N ALA A 29 22.31 -7.61 25.31
CA ALA A 29 22.65 -6.48 24.46
C ALA A 29 21.60 -6.20 23.37
N LEU A 30 20.52 -7.01 23.27
CA LEU A 30 19.48 -6.78 22.29
C LEU A 30 18.69 -5.49 22.59
N ASP A 31 18.46 -4.70 21.56
CA ASP A 31 17.53 -3.58 21.60
C ASP A 31 16.09 -4.09 21.45
N LEU A 32 15.41 -4.27 22.58
CA LEU A 32 14.06 -4.84 22.61
C LEU A 32 12.99 -3.93 22.00
N ASP A 33 13.27 -2.66 21.75
CA ASP A 33 12.35 -1.76 21.08
C ASP A 33 12.15 -2.13 19.60
N GLN A 34 13.07 -2.90 19.03
CA GLN A 34 12.97 -3.42 17.68
C GLN A 34 12.10 -4.68 17.55
N TYR A 35 11.61 -5.23 18.65
CA TYR A 35 10.81 -6.43 18.68
C TYR A 35 9.35 -6.12 19.04
N ILE A 36 8.43 -6.95 18.52
CA ILE A 36 6.99 -6.81 18.76
C ILE A 36 6.70 -7.08 20.24
N ASP A 37 5.90 -6.21 20.86
CA ASP A 37 5.42 -6.40 22.23
C ASP A 37 4.38 -7.53 22.27
N GLY A 38 4.50 -8.43 23.23
CA GLY A 38 3.62 -9.58 23.38
C GLY A 38 4.23 -10.70 24.21
N ALA A 39 3.55 -11.84 24.22
CA ALA A 39 3.91 -12.98 25.06
C ALA A 39 5.34 -13.51 24.79
N GLU A 40 5.80 -13.46 23.55
CA GLU A 40 7.14 -13.90 23.15
C GLU A 40 8.21 -13.00 23.73
N LYS A 41 8.02 -11.68 23.69
CA LYS A 41 8.94 -10.70 24.28
C LYS A 41 8.94 -10.78 25.81
N ASP A 42 7.78 -10.95 26.42
CA ASP A 42 7.63 -11.11 27.88
C ASP A 42 8.34 -12.39 28.34
N ALA A 43 8.17 -13.51 27.61
CA ALA A 43 8.85 -14.78 27.90
C ALA A 43 10.38 -14.66 27.77
N PHE A 44 10.85 -13.89 26.79
CA PHE A 44 12.27 -13.63 26.62
C PHE A 44 12.85 -12.82 27.81
N VAL A 45 12.16 -11.78 28.25
CA VAL A 45 12.57 -10.98 29.40
C VAL A 45 12.61 -11.86 30.66
N GLU A 46 11.61 -12.70 30.89
CA GLU A 46 11.57 -13.63 32.01
C GLU A 46 12.73 -14.65 31.95
N ALA A 47 12.99 -15.22 30.77
CA ALA A 47 14.08 -16.18 30.57
C ALA A 47 15.44 -15.52 30.79
N LEU A 48 15.65 -14.29 30.32
CA LEU A 48 16.87 -13.53 30.54
C LEU A 48 17.09 -13.21 32.01
N GLU A 49 16.06 -12.79 32.73
CA GLU A 49 16.14 -12.56 34.20
C GLU A 49 16.47 -13.86 34.97
N ASN A 50 15.84 -14.98 34.54
CA ASN A 50 16.13 -16.28 35.16
C ASN A 50 17.58 -16.73 34.91
N ALA A 51 18.06 -16.57 33.69
CA ALA A 51 19.45 -16.85 33.31
C ALA A 51 20.43 -16.03 34.21
N GLY A 52 20.13 -14.74 34.39
CA GLY A 52 20.92 -13.87 35.28
C GLY A 52 20.95 -14.37 36.74
N LYS A 53 19.81 -14.86 37.27
CA LYS A 53 19.75 -15.45 38.62
C LYS A 53 20.58 -16.72 38.71
N VAL A 54 20.51 -17.62 37.75
CA VAL A 54 21.28 -18.88 37.73
C VAL A 54 22.80 -18.59 37.61
N LEU A 55 23.19 -17.57 36.85
CA LEU A 55 24.60 -17.19 36.69
C LEU A 55 25.24 -16.75 38.04
N VAL A 56 24.50 -16.04 38.90
CA VAL A 56 25.02 -15.55 40.18
C VAL A 56 24.84 -16.54 41.34
N ASP A 57 24.03 -17.60 41.13
CA ASP A 57 23.84 -18.65 42.14
C ASP A 57 25.05 -19.59 42.18
N GLY A 58 25.82 -19.53 43.27
CA GLY A 58 27.03 -20.37 43.48
C GLY A 58 26.73 -21.87 43.59
N ASP A 59 25.49 -22.23 43.93
CA ASP A 59 25.04 -23.60 44.19
C ASP A 59 24.25 -24.19 43.03
N ALA A 60 24.03 -23.46 41.91
CA ALA A 60 23.32 -23.93 40.73
C ALA A 60 23.97 -25.19 40.17
N LEU A 61 23.17 -26.24 39.99
CA LEU A 61 23.62 -27.51 39.43
C LEU A 61 23.69 -27.43 37.91
N GLU A 62 24.35 -28.42 37.29
CA GLU A 62 24.44 -28.54 35.83
C GLU A 62 23.04 -28.54 35.16
N GLU A 63 22.08 -29.23 35.76
CA GLU A 63 20.69 -29.27 35.24
C GLU A 63 20.03 -27.89 35.25
N ASP A 64 20.23 -27.10 36.31
CA ASP A 64 19.69 -25.74 36.42
C ASP A 64 20.28 -24.82 35.36
N VAL A 65 21.57 -24.94 35.10
CA VAL A 65 22.29 -24.16 34.09
C VAL A 65 21.80 -24.51 32.69
N VAL A 66 21.72 -25.81 32.34
CA VAL A 66 21.28 -26.29 31.04
C VAL A 66 19.83 -25.88 30.79
N VAL A 67 18.93 -26.02 31.76
CA VAL A 67 17.53 -25.64 31.64
C VAL A 67 17.37 -24.12 31.44
N ALA A 68 18.16 -23.32 32.18
CA ALA A 68 18.13 -21.86 32.04
C ALA A 68 18.63 -21.41 30.64
N ASP A 69 19.71 -22.04 30.18
CA ASP A 69 20.29 -21.77 28.85
C ASP A 69 19.33 -22.11 27.75
N GLN A 70 18.76 -23.32 27.75
CA GLN A 70 17.79 -23.74 26.74
C GLN A 70 16.56 -22.82 26.70
N LYS A 71 16.00 -22.45 27.88
CA LYS A 71 14.88 -21.51 27.92
C LYS A 71 15.21 -20.14 27.34
N LEU A 72 16.43 -19.64 27.59
CA LEU A 72 16.88 -18.38 27.03
C LEU A 72 17.03 -18.45 25.50
N LEU A 73 17.58 -19.55 25.00
CA LEU A 73 17.71 -19.80 23.56
C LEU A 73 16.34 -19.91 22.88
N ASP A 74 15.44 -20.71 23.43
CA ASP A 74 14.08 -20.92 22.87
C ASP A 74 13.30 -19.60 22.85
N ALA A 75 13.39 -18.82 23.92
CA ALA A 75 12.71 -17.54 24.00
C ALA A 75 13.33 -16.49 23.06
N ALA A 76 14.64 -16.50 22.87
CA ALA A 76 15.32 -15.61 21.91
C ALA A 76 14.95 -15.95 20.46
N GLU A 77 14.81 -17.25 20.11
CA GLU A 77 14.36 -17.68 18.79
C GLU A 77 12.92 -17.30 18.50
N ALA A 78 12.08 -17.24 19.54
CA ALA A 78 10.67 -16.85 19.42
C ALA A 78 10.45 -15.35 19.22
N LEU A 79 11.46 -14.51 19.44
CA LEU A 79 11.34 -13.06 19.25
C LEU A 79 11.03 -12.67 17.81
N VAL A 80 10.02 -11.84 17.62
CA VAL A 80 9.62 -11.34 16.30
C VAL A 80 10.04 -9.87 16.16
N LYS A 81 10.82 -9.56 15.14
CA LYS A 81 11.22 -8.18 14.82
C LYS A 81 10.06 -7.41 14.20
N LYS A 82 9.94 -6.13 14.55
CA LYS A 82 9.10 -5.16 13.84
C LYS A 82 9.59 -4.98 12.40
N GLY A 83 8.67 -4.77 11.47
CA GLY A 83 8.99 -4.52 10.07
C GLY A 83 9.61 -3.13 9.85
N ASP A 84 10.59 -3.03 8.96
CA ASP A 84 11.08 -1.74 8.47
C ASP A 84 10.05 -1.11 7.50
N LYS A 85 9.37 -0.08 7.99
CA LYS A 85 8.29 0.63 7.28
C LYS A 85 8.78 1.74 6.36
N THR A 86 10.08 2.01 6.31
CA THR A 86 10.65 3.17 5.59
C THR A 86 10.26 3.18 4.12
N SER A 87 10.34 2.03 3.45
CA SER A 87 10.02 1.93 2.03
C SER A 87 8.51 2.03 1.74
N LEU A 88 7.67 1.52 2.64
CA LEU A 88 6.22 1.64 2.55
C LEU A 88 5.77 3.09 2.79
N GLN A 89 6.35 3.76 3.78
CA GLN A 89 6.07 5.17 4.05
C GLN A 89 6.38 6.04 2.83
N LYS A 90 7.57 5.87 2.22
CA LYS A 90 7.93 6.59 1.00
C LYS A 90 6.95 6.35 -0.15
N LEU A 91 6.47 5.11 -0.28
CA LEU A 91 5.49 4.76 -1.31
C LEU A 91 4.15 5.47 -1.05
N VAL A 92 3.66 5.46 0.19
CA VAL A 92 2.44 6.18 0.58
C VAL A 92 2.60 7.69 0.36
N ASP A 93 3.73 8.27 0.76
CA ASP A 93 4.01 9.70 0.57
C ASP A 93 4.01 10.10 -0.92
N SER A 94 4.48 9.22 -1.80
CA SER A 94 4.48 9.46 -3.25
C SER A 94 3.09 9.56 -3.87
N THR A 95 2.05 9.15 -3.15
CA THR A 95 0.65 9.24 -3.61
C THR A 95 -0.04 10.56 -3.25
N ALA A 96 0.65 11.48 -2.56
CA ALA A 96 0.05 12.72 -2.04
C ALA A 96 -0.60 13.61 -3.12
N ASP A 97 -0.04 13.61 -4.32
CA ASP A 97 -0.52 14.42 -5.45
C ASP A 97 -1.57 13.70 -6.32
N TYR A 98 -1.93 12.47 -5.97
CA TYR A 98 -2.94 11.71 -6.72
C TYR A 98 -4.33 12.26 -6.43
N LYS A 99 -5.08 12.61 -7.49
CA LYS A 99 -6.41 13.20 -7.40
C LYS A 99 -7.43 12.31 -8.10
N LYS A 100 -8.48 11.96 -7.38
CA LYS A 100 -9.54 11.05 -7.83
C LYS A 100 -10.15 11.46 -9.18
N GLU A 101 -10.35 12.75 -9.38
CA GLU A 101 -10.93 13.31 -10.60
C GLU A 101 -10.14 13.01 -11.87
N ASN A 102 -8.83 12.75 -11.73
CA ASN A 102 -7.94 12.50 -12.87
C ASN A 102 -7.96 11.04 -13.34
N TYR A 103 -8.52 10.12 -12.57
CA TYR A 103 -8.44 8.68 -12.83
C TYR A 103 -9.81 8.05 -13.05
N LEU A 104 -9.84 6.92 -13.77
CA LEU A 104 -11.04 6.10 -13.88
C LEU A 104 -11.45 5.53 -12.53
N SER A 105 -12.76 5.50 -12.26
CA SER A 105 -13.33 5.14 -10.96
C SER A 105 -12.97 3.72 -10.52
N ALA A 106 -12.96 2.75 -11.42
CA ALA A 106 -12.64 1.36 -11.10
C ALA A 106 -11.21 1.20 -10.57
N GLY A 107 -10.22 1.81 -11.24
CA GLY A 107 -8.82 1.80 -10.79
C GLY A 107 -8.62 2.56 -9.49
N TRP A 108 -9.29 3.73 -9.37
CA TRP A 108 -9.20 4.56 -8.17
C TRP A 108 -9.72 3.86 -6.93
N ASN A 109 -10.86 3.18 -7.00
CA ASN A 109 -11.42 2.46 -5.85
C ASN A 109 -10.48 1.37 -5.33
N THR A 110 -9.84 0.63 -6.24
CA THR A 110 -8.83 -0.37 -5.88
C THR A 110 -7.61 0.27 -5.21
N PHE A 111 -7.17 1.41 -5.75
CA PHE A 111 -6.06 2.19 -5.18
C PHE A 111 -6.40 2.73 -3.79
N GLU A 112 -7.58 3.31 -3.57
CA GLU A 112 -8.02 3.81 -2.26
C GLU A 112 -7.99 2.70 -1.19
N VAL A 113 -8.51 1.52 -1.50
CA VAL A 113 -8.50 0.37 -0.58
C VAL A 113 -7.07 -0.05 -0.25
N ALA A 114 -6.19 -0.12 -1.25
CA ALA A 114 -4.79 -0.48 -1.06
C ALA A 114 -4.03 0.57 -0.24
N LEU A 115 -4.27 1.85 -0.49
CA LEU A 115 -3.66 2.96 0.25
C LEU A 115 -4.07 2.95 1.73
N GLU A 116 -5.36 2.77 2.01
CA GLU A 116 -5.85 2.69 3.39
C GLU A 116 -5.31 1.43 4.12
N ALA A 117 -5.18 0.30 3.43
CA ALA A 117 -4.52 -0.88 3.98
C ALA A 117 -3.04 -0.62 4.31
N ALA A 118 -2.32 0.04 3.42
CA ALA A 118 -0.92 0.43 3.63
C ALA A 118 -0.76 1.37 4.84
N LYS A 119 -1.64 2.37 4.98
CA LYS A 119 -1.65 3.28 6.13
C LYS A 119 -1.92 2.55 7.44
N LYS A 120 -2.80 1.54 7.46
CA LYS A 120 -3.04 0.71 8.64
C LYS A 120 -1.79 -0.05 9.06
N VAL A 121 -1.07 -0.66 8.12
CA VAL A 121 0.19 -1.35 8.40
C VAL A 121 1.26 -0.36 8.91
N LEU A 122 1.32 0.86 8.37
CA LEU A 122 2.22 1.90 8.88
C LEU A 122 1.92 2.28 10.34
N ALA A 123 0.65 2.31 10.72
CA ALA A 123 0.20 2.66 12.06
C ALA A 123 0.31 1.49 13.06
N ASP A 124 0.41 0.25 12.59
CA ASP A 124 0.46 -0.95 13.44
C ASP A 124 1.89 -1.18 13.93
N GLU A 125 2.14 -0.95 15.23
CA GLU A 125 3.46 -1.14 15.84
C GLU A 125 3.90 -2.61 15.89
N SER A 126 2.96 -3.55 15.74
CA SER A 126 3.20 -4.99 15.67
C SER A 126 3.33 -5.56 14.26
N ALA A 127 3.32 -4.70 13.24
CA ALA A 127 3.49 -5.13 11.86
C ALA A 127 4.86 -5.78 11.62
N THR A 128 4.83 -6.99 11.08
CA THR A 128 6.03 -7.75 10.68
C THR A 128 6.59 -7.24 9.35
N GLN A 129 7.79 -7.68 8.97
CA GLN A 129 8.34 -7.38 7.65
C GLN A 129 7.46 -7.95 6.52
N GLU A 130 6.86 -9.11 6.74
CA GLU A 130 5.94 -9.73 5.77
C GLU A 130 4.70 -8.85 5.54
N ASP A 131 4.12 -8.29 6.61
CA ASP A 131 2.98 -7.37 6.50
C ASP A 131 3.34 -6.11 5.71
N VAL A 132 4.50 -5.54 5.99
CA VAL A 132 5.03 -4.36 5.28
C VAL A 132 5.25 -4.65 3.79
N ASP A 133 5.89 -5.76 3.47
CA ASP A 133 6.20 -6.15 2.09
C ASP A 133 4.92 -6.45 1.31
N LYS A 134 3.95 -7.12 1.92
CA LYS A 134 2.65 -7.41 1.34
C LYS A 134 1.86 -6.12 1.07
N ALA A 135 1.78 -5.22 2.03
CA ALA A 135 1.09 -3.95 1.86
C ALA A 135 1.73 -3.10 0.75
N LYS A 136 3.06 -3.07 0.69
CA LYS A 136 3.81 -2.40 -0.39
C LYS A 136 3.52 -2.99 -1.75
N ALA A 137 3.51 -4.33 -1.89
CA ALA A 137 3.23 -5.01 -3.15
C ALA A 137 1.79 -4.73 -3.63
N VAL A 138 0.81 -4.78 -2.73
CA VAL A 138 -0.60 -4.49 -3.03
C VAL A 138 -0.77 -3.05 -3.49
N LEU A 139 -0.19 -2.07 -2.77
CA LEU A 139 -0.27 -0.66 -3.15
C LEU A 139 0.42 -0.40 -4.49
N THR A 140 1.61 -0.97 -4.72
CA THR A 140 2.32 -0.85 -6.00
C THR A 140 1.48 -1.37 -7.16
N THR A 141 0.85 -2.54 -6.98
CA THR A 141 -0.04 -3.14 -7.99
C THR A 141 -1.23 -2.23 -8.28
N ALA A 142 -1.86 -1.70 -7.24
CA ALA A 142 -3.00 -0.79 -7.38
C ALA A 142 -2.60 0.52 -8.09
N MET A 143 -1.45 1.10 -7.77
CA MET A 143 -0.91 2.29 -8.44
C MET A 143 -0.65 2.05 -9.94
N THR A 144 -0.08 0.89 -10.29
CA THR A 144 0.16 0.54 -11.70
C THR A 144 -1.13 0.26 -12.48
N GLY A 145 -2.21 -0.08 -11.77
CA GLY A 145 -3.55 -0.26 -12.32
C GLY A 145 -4.32 1.03 -12.60
N LEU A 146 -3.86 2.17 -12.10
CA LEU A 146 -4.50 3.46 -12.34
C LEU A 146 -4.42 3.84 -13.82
N ARG A 147 -5.53 4.43 -14.33
CA ARG A 147 -5.62 4.97 -15.69
C ARG A 147 -6.16 6.38 -15.61
N TYR A 148 -5.46 7.32 -16.22
CA TYR A 148 -5.96 8.68 -16.37
C TYR A 148 -7.20 8.69 -17.26
N LYS A 149 -8.15 9.54 -16.93
CA LYS A 149 -9.31 9.84 -17.83
C LYS A 149 -8.83 10.49 -19.13
N ALA A 150 -9.58 10.29 -20.20
CA ALA A 150 -9.39 11.04 -21.44
C ALA A 150 -9.63 12.55 -21.18
N ASP A 151 -8.83 13.39 -21.85
CA ASP A 151 -9.08 14.84 -21.84
C ASP A 151 -10.24 15.18 -22.76
N LYS A 152 -11.32 15.69 -22.17
CA LYS A 152 -12.55 16.07 -22.87
C LYS A 152 -12.75 17.60 -22.95
N SER A 153 -11.77 18.39 -22.56
CA SER A 153 -11.90 19.85 -22.49
C SER A 153 -12.26 20.50 -23.82
N VAL A 154 -11.63 20.04 -24.91
CA VAL A 154 -11.96 20.50 -26.27
C VAL A 154 -13.34 20.05 -26.71
N LEU A 155 -13.75 18.81 -26.35
CA LEU A 155 -15.08 18.29 -26.64
C LEU A 155 -16.16 19.09 -25.91
N GLU A 156 -15.95 19.44 -24.65
CA GLU A 156 -16.85 20.28 -23.86
C GLU A 156 -17.02 21.66 -24.50
N GLU A 157 -15.91 22.30 -24.91
CA GLU A 157 -15.95 23.60 -25.58
C GLU A 157 -16.76 23.56 -26.88
N ILE A 158 -16.50 22.56 -27.73
CA ILE A 158 -17.20 22.47 -29.04
C ILE A 158 -18.67 22.12 -28.88
N ILE A 159 -19.05 21.28 -27.93
CA ILE A 159 -20.45 21.02 -27.54
C ILE A 159 -21.12 22.32 -27.09
N GLY A 160 -20.45 23.15 -26.27
CA GLY A 160 -20.97 24.44 -25.86
C GLY A 160 -21.26 25.38 -27.04
N LYS A 161 -20.36 25.44 -28.03
CA LYS A 161 -20.54 26.20 -29.26
C LYS A 161 -21.70 25.65 -30.11
N ALA A 162 -21.78 24.33 -30.24
CA ALA A 162 -22.86 23.67 -31.00
C ALA A 162 -24.24 23.92 -30.39
N LYS A 163 -24.39 23.91 -29.07
CA LYS A 163 -25.63 24.23 -28.35
C LYS A 163 -26.13 25.64 -28.60
N ALA A 164 -25.23 26.57 -28.88
CA ALA A 164 -25.57 27.97 -29.15
C ALA A 164 -25.96 28.23 -30.62
N MET A 165 -25.87 27.27 -31.52
CA MET A 165 -26.20 27.44 -32.93
C MET A 165 -27.71 27.49 -33.16
N ASP A 166 -28.15 28.51 -33.90
CA ASP A 166 -29.51 28.56 -34.44
C ASP A 166 -29.55 27.76 -35.77
N LEU A 167 -30.34 26.71 -35.77
CA LEU A 167 -30.46 25.81 -36.92
C LEU A 167 -31.58 26.21 -37.92
N THR A 168 -32.15 27.38 -37.72
CA THR A 168 -33.24 27.88 -38.64
C THR A 168 -32.65 28.24 -40.01
N GLY A 169 -33.30 27.78 -41.08
CA GLY A 169 -32.96 28.17 -42.43
C GLY A 169 -31.89 27.33 -43.11
N TYR A 170 -31.38 26.29 -42.47
CA TYR A 170 -30.49 25.32 -43.09
C TYR A 170 -31.23 24.16 -43.72
N SER A 171 -30.58 23.45 -44.64
CA SER A 171 -31.14 22.25 -45.27
C SER A 171 -31.39 21.14 -44.22
N ALA A 172 -32.46 20.37 -44.43
CA ALA A 172 -32.78 19.26 -43.53
C ALA A 172 -31.65 18.21 -43.46
N GLU A 173 -30.88 18.06 -44.57
CA GLU A 173 -29.74 17.13 -44.64
C GLU A 173 -28.61 17.57 -43.73
N ASN A 174 -28.16 18.83 -43.81
CA ASN A 174 -27.08 19.33 -42.97
C ASN A 174 -27.47 19.42 -41.47
N VAL A 175 -28.74 19.76 -41.19
CA VAL A 175 -29.30 19.70 -39.85
C VAL A 175 -29.30 18.28 -39.29
N ALA A 176 -29.63 17.27 -40.08
CA ALA A 176 -29.60 15.86 -39.67
C ALA A 176 -28.16 15.37 -39.38
N LEU A 177 -27.18 15.72 -40.23
CA LEU A 177 -25.75 15.41 -40.01
C LEU A 177 -25.21 16.08 -38.73
N PHE A 178 -25.55 17.36 -38.52
CA PHE A 178 -25.19 18.06 -37.32
C PHE A 178 -25.79 17.42 -36.09
N ASN A 179 -27.07 17.10 -36.07
CA ASN A 179 -27.74 16.45 -34.94
C ASN A 179 -27.12 15.08 -34.62
N ALA A 180 -26.75 14.31 -35.63
CA ALA A 180 -26.09 13.00 -35.45
C ALA A 180 -24.69 13.17 -34.81
N ALA A 181 -23.89 14.10 -35.33
CA ALA A 181 -22.56 14.40 -34.77
C ALA A 181 -22.65 14.95 -33.35
N PHE A 182 -23.61 15.82 -33.10
CA PHE A 182 -23.87 16.40 -31.79
C PHE A 182 -24.27 15.33 -30.77
N ALA A 183 -25.23 14.46 -31.11
CA ALA A 183 -25.64 13.36 -30.25
C ALA A 183 -24.46 12.38 -29.91
N LYS A 184 -23.60 12.09 -30.90
CA LYS A 184 -22.39 11.31 -30.71
C LYS A 184 -21.41 12.00 -29.76
N ALA A 185 -21.21 13.31 -29.92
CA ALA A 185 -20.34 14.10 -29.06
C ALA A 185 -20.85 14.10 -27.63
N GLU A 186 -22.16 14.28 -27.40
CA GLU A 186 -22.76 14.20 -26.05
C GLU A 186 -22.60 12.81 -25.41
N ALA A 187 -22.77 11.74 -26.21
CA ALA A 187 -22.57 10.37 -25.73
C ALA A 187 -21.12 10.10 -25.30
N VAL A 188 -20.15 10.60 -26.10
CA VAL A 188 -18.71 10.52 -25.73
C VAL A 188 -18.40 11.36 -24.50
N MET A 189 -18.99 12.56 -24.39
CA MET A 189 -18.83 13.43 -23.23
C MET A 189 -19.34 12.77 -21.95
N ALA A 190 -20.47 12.09 -22.01
CA ALA A 190 -21.09 11.40 -20.88
C ALA A 190 -20.40 10.09 -20.47
N ASN A 191 -19.53 9.53 -21.31
CA ASN A 191 -18.86 8.26 -21.02
C ASN A 191 -17.66 8.50 -20.09
N GLU A 192 -17.81 8.24 -18.79
CA GLU A 192 -16.77 8.41 -17.77
C GLU A 192 -15.68 7.31 -17.77
N GLU A 193 -15.82 6.26 -18.57
CA GLU A 193 -14.90 5.12 -18.63
C GLU A 193 -13.81 5.27 -19.72
N LEU A 194 -13.78 6.40 -20.44
CA LEU A 194 -12.73 6.67 -21.42
C LEU A 194 -11.43 7.09 -20.73
N SER A 195 -10.39 6.30 -20.92
CA SER A 195 -9.04 6.60 -20.47
C SER A 195 -8.24 7.38 -21.51
N VAL A 196 -7.02 7.78 -21.18
CA VAL A 196 -6.08 8.39 -22.14
C VAL A 196 -5.79 7.50 -23.35
N TYR A 197 -6.00 6.18 -23.26
CA TYR A 197 -5.83 5.27 -24.38
C TYR A 197 -6.97 5.36 -25.39
N GLU A 198 -8.16 5.77 -24.93
CA GLU A 198 -9.33 6.03 -25.76
C GLU A 198 -9.44 7.50 -26.18
N GLN A 199 -8.40 8.34 -25.95
CA GLN A 199 -8.38 9.74 -26.42
C GLN A 199 -8.73 9.89 -27.90
N PRO A 200 -8.31 9.00 -28.83
CA PRO A 200 -8.74 9.09 -30.24
C PRO A 200 -10.25 9.06 -30.47
N ILE A 201 -11.02 8.44 -29.56
CA ILE A 201 -12.50 8.45 -29.65
C ILE A 201 -13.05 9.86 -29.35
N VAL A 202 -12.47 10.53 -28.36
CA VAL A 202 -12.80 11.92 -28.00
C VAL A 202 -12.45 12.86 -29.15
N ASP A 203 -11.23 12.72 -29.68
CA ASP A 203 -10.71 13.56 -30.77
C ASP A 203 -11.55 13.40 -32.06
N ALA A 204 -11.97 12.17 -32.36
CA ALA A 204 -12.87 11.91 -33.48
C ALA A 204 -14.24 12.55 -33.29
N ALA A 205 -14.81 12.54 -32.08
CA ALA A 205 -16.08 13.20 -31.80
C ALA A 205 -15.98 14.73 -31.92
N VAL A 206 -14.85 15.31 -31.52
CA VAL A 206 -14.56 16.74 -31.74
C VAL A 206 -14.52 17.05 -33.22
N LEU A 207 -13.77 16.27 -34.02
CA LEU A 207 -13.62 16.49 -35.45
C LEU A 207 -14.95 16.33 -36.21
N ASP A 208 -15.72 15.29 -35.90
CA ASP A 208 -17.04 15.03 -36.52
C ASP A 208 -17.97 16.21 -36.26
N LEU A 209 -18.05 16.73 -35.03
CA LEU A 209 -18.91 17.85 -34.71
C LEU A 209 -18.43 19.15 -35.35
N GLN A 210 -17.12 19.40 -35.40
CA GLN A 210 -16.52 20.55 -36.08
C GLN A 210 -16.85 20.56 -37.59
N ASN A 211 -16.73 19.40 -38.22
CA ASN A 211 -17.06 19.23 -39.65
C ASN A 211 -18.55 19.50 -39.94
N ALA A 212 -19.42 18.99 -39.05
CA ALA A 212 -20.86 19.22 -39.19
C ALA A 212 -21.23 20.70 -39.01
N MET A 213 -20.63 21.37 -38.02
CA MET A 213 -20.77 22.81 -37.80
C MET A 213 -20.27 23.64 -38.99
N LYS A 214 -19.13 23.20 -39.57
CA LYS A 214 -18.55 23.85 -40.76
C LYS A 214 -19.47 23.72 -41.97
N ALA A 215 -20.08 22.55 -42.21
CA ALA A 215 -21.00 22.32 -43.32
C ALA A 215 -22.22 23.28 -43.23
N LEU A 216 -22.76 23.51 -42.05
CA LEU A 216 -23.83 24.51 -41.85
C LEU A 216 -23.35 25.94 -42.18
N ASN A 217 -22.15 26.34 -41.70
CA ASN A 217 -21.61 27.67 -42.00
C ASN A 217 -21.34 27.86 -43.49
N ASP A 218 -20.77 26.85 -44.18
CA ASP A 218 -20.50 26.89 -45.63
C ASP A 218 -21.81 27.01 -46.41
N GLU A 219 -22.89 26.35 -45.99
CA GLU A 219 -24.23 26.49 -46.59
C GLU A 219 -24.75 27.91 -46.49
N LYS A 220 -24.64 28.52 -45.29
CA LYS A 220 -25.08 29.90 -45.04
C LYS A 220 -24.30 30.90 -45.91
N ASP A 221 -22.98 30.73 -45.99
CA ASP A 221 -22.11 31.61 -46.76
C ASP A 221 -22.40 31.52 -48.26
N ASN A 222 -22.73 30.30 -48.78
CA ASN A 222 -23.11 30.10 -50.18
C ASN A 222 -24.49 30.68 -50.48
N ALA A 223 -25.45 30.60 -49.56
CA ALA A 223 -26.79 31.19 -49.74
C ALA A 223 -26.75 32.73 -49.70
N SER A 224 -25.69 33.32 -49.13
CA SER A 224 -25.50 34.76 -49.01
C SER A 224 -24.74 35.40 -50.16
N LYS A 225 -24.26 34.59 -51.14
CA LYS A 225 -23.56 35.09 -52.33
C LYS A 225 -24.57 35.52 -53.37
N PRO A 226 -24.44 36.75 -53.99
CA PRO A 226 -25.36 37.27 -55.01
C PRO A 226 -25.27 36.48 -56.32
#